data_72525e5ed4ad3d526b602894112a3079
#
_entry.id   72525e5ed4ad3d526b602894112a3079
#
_cell.length_a   1.000
_cell.length_b   1.000
_cell.length_c   1.000
_cell.angle_alpha   90.00
_cell.angle_beta   90.00
_cell.angle_gamma   90.00
#
_symmetry.space_group_name_H-M   'P 1'
#
loop_
_entity.id
_entity.type
_entity.pdbx_description
1 polymer ?
#
loop_
_entity_poly.entity_id
_entity_poly.type
_entity_poly.pdbx_seq_one_letter_code
_entity_poly.pdbx_strand_id
1 'polypeptide(L)'
;PAATVAILVRSRGHLRHIVPQLKAAGLRFRAIDIEPLGQRPVVQDLLALTRALAHPADRVAWLALLRAPWCGLTLADLHVLATDAMPAILWDALCD
;
A
#
# COMPACT_ATOMS: atom_id res chain seq x y z
N PRO A 1 20.24 27.87 15.53
CA PRO A 1 18.91 28.26 15.08
C PRO A 1 18.67 27.81 13.65
N ALA A 2 17.68 27.02 13.48
CA ALA A 2 17.33 26.50 12.18
C ALA A 2 16.56 27.54 11.39
N ALA A 3 17.10 27.98 10.25
CA ALA A 3 16.33 28.77 9.31
C ALA A 3 15.25 27.88 8.70
N THR A 4 14.02 28.37 8.66
CA THR A 4 12.92 27.69 8.00
C THR A 4 12.69 28.28 6.61
N VAL A 5 12.55 27.41 5.63
CA VAL A 5 12.22 27.79 4.26
C VAL A 5 10.82 27.29 3.95
N ALA A 6 9.95 28.18 3.48
CA ALA A 6 8.59 27.81 3.10
C ALA A 6 8.50 27.67 1.57
N ILE A 7 7.91 26.58 1.11
CA ILE A 7 7.61 26.36 -0.30
C ILE A 7 6.10 26.46 -0.49
N LEU A 8 5.67 27.48 -1.20
CA LEU A 8 4.26 27.75 -1.48
C LEU A 8 3.90 27.30 -2.89
N VAL A 9 2.83 26.56 -3.03
CA VAL A 9 2.35 26.05 -4.31
C VAL A 9 0.87 26.36 -4.47
N ARG A 10 0.40 26.45 -5.72
CA ARG A 10 -1.00 26.75 -6.01
C ARG A 10 -1.93 25.56 -5.79
N SER A 11 -1.40 24.35 -5.96
CA SER A 11 -2.16 23.12 -5.74
C SER A 11 -1.25 22.00 -5.27
N ARG A 12 -1.83 20.98 -4.65
CA ARG A 12 -1.09 19.81 -4.17
C ARG A 12 -0.42 19.04 -5.29
N GLY A 13 -0.95 19.09 -6.51
CA GLY A 13 -0.37 18.43 -7.67
C GLY A 13 1.05 18.92 -7.99
N HIS A 14 1.37 20.18 -7.69
CA HIS A 14 2.71 20.73 -7.90
C HIS A 14 3.75 20.10 -6.97
N LEU A 15 3.33 19.57 -5.82
CA LEU A 15 4.23 18.92 -4.86
C LEU A 15 4.70 17.54 -5.31
N ARG A 16 4.07 16.97 -6.33
CA ARG A 16 4.40 15.65 -6.85
C ARG A 16 5.87 15.51 -7.25
N HIS A 17 6.46 16.57 -7.78
CA HIS A 17 7.86 16.60 -8.20
C HIS A 17 8.79 17.14 -7.12
N ILE A 18 8.30 18.01 -6.25
CA ILE A 18 9.10 18.67 -5.22
C ILE A 18 9.39 17.71 -4.06
N VAL A 19 8.41 17.02 -3.55
CA VAL A 19 8.53 16.14 -2.37
C VAL A 19 9.54 15.00 -2.59
N PRO A 20 9.52 14.27 -3.72
CA PRO A 20 10.53 13.23 -3.96
C PRO A 20 11.96 13.78 -4.00
N GLN A 21 12.17 14.97 -4.57
CA GLN A 21 13.48 15.60 -4.62
C GLN A 21 13.97 16.01 -3.24
N LEU A 22 13.10 16.52 -2.39
CA LEU A 22 13.43 16.83 -1.00
C LEU A 22 13.82 15.58 -0.22
N LYS A 23 13.11 14.48 -0.40
CA LYS A 23 13.44 13.20 0.21
C LYS A 23 14.78 12.68 -0.27
N ALA A 24 15.04 12.75 -1.57
CA ALA A 24 16.29 12.30 -2.17
C ALA A 24 17.50 13.12 -1.68
N ALA A 25 17.30 14.41 -1.42
CA ALA A 25 18.33 15.29 -0.87
C ALA A 25 18.54 15.10 0.64
N GLY A 26 17.75 14.26 1.31
CA GLY A 26 17.84 14.04 2.75
C GLY A 26 17.37 15.21 3.60
N LEU A 27 16.62 16.13 3.03
CA LEU A 27 16.13 17.32 3.73
C LEU A 27 14.90 16.96 4.57
N ARG A 28 14.88 17.45 5.80
CA ARG A 28 13.68 17.35 6.61
C ARG A 28 12.66 18.39 6.17
N PHE A 29 11.44 17.95 5.98
CA PHE A 29 10.37 18.86 5.63
C PHE A 29 9.08 18.49 6.38
N ARG A 30 8.23 19.46 6.55
CA ARG A 30 6.91 19.27 7.12
C ARG A 30 5.89 19.43 6.00
N ALA A 31 5.14 18.38 5.77
CA ALA A 31 4.12 18.35 4.73
C ALA A 31 2.78 18.07 5.39
N ILE A 32 1.88 19.05 5.36
CA ILE A 32 0.56 18.91 5.93
C ILE A 32 -0.41 18.57 4.80
N ASP A 33 -1.12 17.46 4.95
CA ASP A 33 -2.17 17.01 4.01
C ASP A 33 -1.69 16.87 2.56
N ILE A 34 -0.42 16.52 2.33
CA ILE A 34 0.15 16.38 0.98
C ILE A 34 -0.22 15.05 0.35
N GLU A 35 -0.18 13.97 1.11
CA GLU A 35 -0.54 12.64 0.62
C GLU A 35 -1.73 12.11 1.39
N PRO A 36 -2.82 11.72 0.70
CA PRO A 36 -3.89 11.00 1.36
C PRO A 36 -3.35 9.75 2.03
N LEU A 37 -3.71 9.54 3.30
CA LEU A 37 -3.21 8.41 4.08
C LEU A 37 -3.52 7.07 3.39
N GLY A 38 -4.71 6.95 2.80
CA GLY A 38 -5.15 5.74 2.12
C GLY A 38 -4.35 5.36 0.87
N GLN A 39 -3.52 6.25 0.35
CA GLN A 39 -2.67 5.96 -0.81
C GLN A 39 -1.29 5.44 -0.45
N ARG A 40 -0.92 5.47 0.82
CA ARG A 40 0.37 4.93 1.26
C ARG A 40 0.35 3.40 1.16
N PRO A 41 1.40 2.77 0.60
CA PRO A 41 1.44 1.31 0.46
C PRO A 41 1.21 0.56 1.76
N VAL A 42 1.80 1.01 2.86
CA VAL A 42 1.62 0.38 4.18
C VAL A 42 0.14 0.40 4.61
N VAL A 43 -0.54 1.52 4.39
CA VAL A 43 -1.96 1.67 4.74
C VAL A 43 -2.82 0.79 3.85
N GLN A 44 -2.51 0.69 2.56
CA GLN A 44 -3.23 -0.20 1.64
C GLN A 44 -3.07 -1.66 2.04
N ASP A 45 -1.87 -2.08 2.45
CA ASP A 45 -1.62 -3.44 2.94
C ASP A 45 -2.41 -3.73 4.21
N LEU A 46 -2.46 -2.79 5.15
CA LEU A 46 -3.24 -2.92 6.38
C LEU A 46 -4.76 -2.96 6.10
N LEU A 47 -5.22 -2.18 5.12
CA LEU A 47 -6.63 -2.23 4.69
C LEU A 47 -6.96 -3.59 4.07
N ALA A 48 -6.06 -4.16 3.26
CA ALA A 48 -6.23 -5.48 2.69
C ALA A 48 -6.32 -6.54 3.79
N LEU A 49 -5.45 -6.47 4.79
CA LEU A 49 -5.49 -7.35 5.96
C LEU A 49 -6.83 -7.24 6.69
N THR A 50 -7.28 -6.02 6.96
CA THR A 50 -8.54 -5.78 7.65
C THR A 50 -9.73 -6.35 6.87
N ARG A 51 -9.77 -6.13 5.57
CA ARG A 51 -10.83 -6.65 4.70
C ARG A 51 -10.84 -8.16 4.64
N ALA A 52 -9.66 -8.79 4.54
CA ALA A 52 -9.52 -10.24 4.50
C ALA A 52 -10.04 -10.88 5.79
N LEU A 53 -9.69 -10.31 6.95
CA LEU A 53 -10.13 -10.81 8.25
C LEU A 53 -11.61 -10.55 8.50
N ALA A 54 -12.12 -9.40 8.06
CA ALA A 54 -13.53 -9.05 8.21
C ALA A 54 -14.44 -9.88 7.30
N HIS A 55 -13.95 -10.25 6.12
CA HIS A 55 -14.69 -11.02 5.14
C HIS A 55 -13.78 -12.03 4.44
N PRO A 56 -13.67 -13.27 5.00
CA PRO A 56 -12.75 -14.29 4.46
C PRO A 56 -13.02 -14.69 3.01
N ALA A 57 -14.20 -14.40 2.46
CA ALA A 57 -14.50 -14.64 1.06
C ALA A 57 -14.02 -13.53 0.11
N ASP A 58 -13.45 -12.45 0.62
CA ASP A 58 -12.90 -11.36 -0.21
C ASP A 58 -11.58 -11.80 -0.84
N ARG A 59 -11.68 -12.36 -2.04
CA ARG A 59 -10.54 -12.89 -2.78
C ARG A 59 -9.49 -11.84 -3.10
N VAL A 60 -9.92 -10.64 -3.47
CA VAL A 60 -9.01 -9.54 -3.82
C VAL A 60 -8.18 -9.12 -2.61
N ALA A 61 -8.82 -9.00 -1.45
CA ALA A 61 -8.14 -8.67 -0.20
C ALA A 61 -7.11 -9.73 0.19
N TRP A 62 -7.42 -11.02 0.05
CA TRP A 62 -6.48 -12.10 0.32
C TRP A 62 -5.30 -12.10 -0.64
N LEU A 63 -5.53 -11.88 -1.93
CA LEU A 63 -4.44 -11.79 -2.90
C LEU A 63 -3.52 -10.60 -2.61
N ALA A 64 -4.09 -9.46 -2.24
CA ALA A 64 -3.31 -8.28 -1.84
C ALA A 64 -2.50 -8.55 -0.57
N LEU A 65 -3.09 -9.21 0.41
CA LEU A 65 -2.43 -9.58 1.67
C LEU A 65 -1.24 -10.51 1.44
N LEU A 66 -1.43 -11.54 0.61
CA LEU A 66 -0.38 -12.52 0.32
C LEU A 66 0.78 -11.92 -0.47
N ARG A 67 0.53 -10.87 -1.24
CA ARG A 67 1.56 -10.14 -1.98
C ARG A 67 2.28 -9.12 -1.12
N ALA A 68 1.74 -8.74 0.02
CA ALA A 68 2.33 -7.77 0.93
C ALA A 68 3.72 -8.21 1.42
N PRO A 69 4.59 -7.28 1.85
CA PRO A 69 5.97 -7.61 2.26
C PRO A 69 6.07 -8.66 3.35
N TRP A 70 5.09 -8.77 4.23
CA TRP A 70 5.10 -9.76 5.32
C TRP A 70 4.86 -11.20 4.84
N CYS A 71 4.24 -11.39 3.68
CA CYS A 71 4.06 -12.72 3.07
C CYS A 71 5.06 -12.95 1.93
N GLY A 72 5.30 -11.95 1.12
CA GLY A 72 6.32 -11.95 0.09
C GLY A 72 6.10 -12.93 -1.07
N LEU A 73 4.87 -13.35 -1.31
CA LEU A 73 4.58 -14.25 -2.43
C LEU A 73 4.72 -13.52 -3.77
N THR A 74 5.27 -14.23 -4.75
CA THR A 74 5.40 -13.68 -6.11
C THR A 74 4.06 -13.71 -6.84
N LEU A 75 3.98 -12.98 -7.94
CA LEU A 75 2.80 -13.01 -8.80
C LEU A 75 2.55 -14.40 -9.38
N ALA A 76 3.62 -15.15 -9.67
CA ALA A 76 3.54 -16.53 -10.13
C ALA A 76 2.93 -17.45 -9.07
N ASP A 77 3.35 -17.30 -7.82
CA ASP A 77 2.79 -18.07 -6.70
C ASP A 77 1.31 -17.79 -6.52
N LEU A 78 0.92 -16.52 -6.61
CA LEU A 78 -0.48 -16.10 -6.52
C LEU A 78 -1.31 -16.65 -7.69
N HIS A 79 -0.72 -16.73 -8.86
CA HIS A 79 -1.40 -17.28 -10.03
C HIS A 79 -1.71 -18.76 -9.84
N VAL A 80 -0.77 -19.53 -9.30
CA VAL A 80 -0.98 -20.94 -8.98
C VAL A 80 -2.12 -21.09 -7.95
N LEU A 81 -2.07 -20.34 -6.86
CA LEU A 81 -3.11 -20.35 -5.85
C LEU A 81 -4.48 -19.99 -6.42
N ALA A 82 -4.51 -19.02 -7.33
CA ALA A 82 -5.76 -18.53 -7.90
C ALA A 82 -6.38 -19.47 -8.93
N THR A 83 -5.55 -20.27 -9.63
CA THR A 83 -6.01 -21.19 -10.66
C THR A 83 -6.31 -22.58 -10.12
N ASP A 84 -5.47 -23.10 -9.24
CA ASP A 84 -5.66 -24.43 -8.66
C ASP A 84 -6.75 -24.42 -7.58
N ALA A 85 -6.90 -23.33 -6.90
CA ALA A 85 -7.96 -23.14 -5.93
C ALA A 85 -9.19 -22.56 -6.61
N MET A 86 -9.90 -23.38 -7.37
CA MET A 86 -11.24 -23.02 -7.84
C MET A 86 -12.34 -23.14 -6.77
N PRO A 87 -12.11 -23.25 -5.46
CA PRO A 87 -13.16 -22.85 -4.53
C PRO A 87 -13.30 -21.35 -4.60
N ALA A 88 -14.51 -20.89 -4.51
CA ALA A 88 -14.84 -19.47 -4.53
C ALA A 88 -14.15 -18.68 -3.41
N ILE A 89 -13.65 -19.37 -2.39
CA ILE A 89 -13.07 -18.77 -1.19
C ILE A 89 -11.60 -19.18 -1.09
N LEU A 90 -10.71 -18.20 -1.29
CA LEU A 90 -9.26 -18.42 -1.23
C LEU A 90 -8.82 -18.85 0.16
N TRP A 91 -9.49 -18.39 1.20
CA TRP A 91 -9.21 -18.77 2.59
C TRP A 91 -9.30 -20.29 2.79
N ASP A 92 -10.31 -20.92 2.21
CA ASP A 92 -10.49 -22.37 2.35
C ASP A 92 -9.31 -23.12 1.70
N ALA A 93 -8.82 -22.64 0.56
CA ALA A 93 -7.65 -23.21 -0.10
C ALA A 93 -6.37 -23.05 0.72
N LEU A 94 -6.23 -21.95 1.46
CA LEU A 94 -5.08 -21.72 2.33
C LEU A 94 -5.09 -22.57 3.58
N CYS A 95 -6.26 -22.97 4.04
CA CYS A 95 -6.42 -23.83 5.22
C CYS A 95 -6.20 -25.32 4.92
N ASP A 96 -6.27 -25.71 3.66
CA ASP A 96 -5.93 -27.05 3.20
C ASP A 96 -4.41 -27.12 2.96
#